data_b66a94153e80f0fbb3fd884d6d670f60
#
_entry.id   b66a94153e80f0fbb3fd884d6d670f60
#
_cell.length_a   1.000
_cell.length_b   1.000
_cell.length_c   1.000
_cell.angle_alpha   90.00
_cell.angle_beta   90.00
_cell.angle_gamma   90.00
#
_symmetry.space_group_name_H-M   'P 1'
#
loop_
_entity.id
_entity.type
_entity.pdbx_description
1 polymer ?
#
loop_
_entity_poly.entity_id
_entity_poly.type
_entity_poly.pdbx_seq_one_letter_code
_entity_poly.pdbx_strand_id
1 'polypeptide(L)'
;VLSDPLRTAWMQIAVAFNKQIEAPTLPRPVIPAELGAGKTTAAKMYCSMLPYEAHPGVLIVVRTIEQAEEYARDINQWAGFINLAFAFHSQLRPQPPSGCLLHFATLVICHRGYELALDDLIVEETERYDRVMAFGPGRRRLVIVDEALDQVYVARIPRKDLERMRRVPLPEKLQREQRLAIKVLDSINYTLLDAPSDTNHVISAEALLGNAS
;
A
#
# COMPACT_ATOMS: atom_id res chain seq x y z
N VAL A 1 0.49 -34.15 3.31
CA VAL A 1 -0.25 -33.87 4.55
C VAL A 1 0.49 -32.73 5.26
N LEU A 2 -0.20 -31.63 5.56
CA LEU A 2 0.37 -30.52 6.31
C LEU A 2 0.69 -30.97 7.75
N SER A 3 1.81 -30.51 8.30
CA SER A 3 2.12 -30.68 9.73
C SER A 3 1.11 -29.92 10.59
N ASP A 4 0.84 -30.40 11.80
CA ASP A 4 -0.12 -29.77 12.70
C ASP A 4 0.18 -28.28 13.01
N PRO A 5 1.45 -27.85 13.22
CA PRO A 5 1.76 -26.44 13.41
C PRO A 5 1.43 -25.58 12.19
N LEU A 6 1.71 -26.06 10.99
CA LEU A 6 1.42 -25.37 9.74
C LEU A 6 -0.09 -25.21 9.52
N ARG A 7 -0.84 -26.28 9.76
CA ARG A 7 -2.30 -26.27 9.69
C ARG A 7 -2.90 -25.27 10.67
N THR A 8 -2.39 -25.23 11.91
CA THR A 8 -2.82 -24.27 12.94
C THR A 8 -2.55 -22.83 12.49
N ALA A 9 -1.36 -22.54 11.98
CA ALA A 9 -1.00 -21.23 11.48
C ALA A 9 -1.92 -20.78 10.33
N TRP A 10 -2.22 -21.65 9.37
CA TRP A 10 -3.11 -21.34 8.25
C TRP A 10 -4.56 -21.11 8.69
N MET A 11 -5.03 -21.87 9.68
CA MET A 11 -6.36 -21.62 10.28
C MET A 11 -6.43 -20.26 10.97
N GLN A 12 -5.40 -19.86 11.69
CA GLN A 12 -5.33 -18.54 12.32
C GLN A 12 -5.35 -17.41 11.29
N ILE A 13 -4.63 -17.56 10.17
CA ILE A 13 -4.67 -16.62 9.05
C ILE A 13 -6.09 -16.50 8.48
N ALA A 14 -6.74 -17.63 8.19
CA ALA A 14 -8.10 -17.63 7.65
C ALA A 14 -9.10 -16.98 8.61
N VAL A 15 -9.00 -17.25 9.91
CA VAL A 15 -9.84 -16.61 10.95
C VAL A 15 -9.62 -15.10 10.99
N ALA A 16 -8.36 -14.64 10.90
CA ALA A 16 -8.04 -13.21 10.87
C ALA A 16 -8.64 -12.52 9.63
N PHE A 17 -8.56 -13.16 8.46
CA PHE A 17 -9.14 -12.64 7.22
C PHE A 17 -10.67 -12.57 7.30
N ASN A 18 -11.34 -13.60 7.80
CA ASN A 18 -12.78 -13.61 7.97
C ASN A 18 -13.26 -12.52 8.93
N LYS A 19 -12.59 -12.33 10.06
CA LYS A 19 -12.88 -11.22 10.99
C LYS A 19 -12.77 -9.86 10.32
N GLN A 20 -11.75 -9.66 9.48
CA GLN A 20 -11.58 -8.39 8.75
C GLN A 20 -12.68 -8.18 7.71
N ILE A 21 -13.13 -9.25 7.03
CA ILE A 21 -14.24 -9.19 6.09
C ILE A 21 -15.57 -8.86 6.79
N GLU A 22 -15.83 -9.44 7.95
CA GLU A 22 -17.04 -9.19 8.74
C GLU A 22 -17.07 -7.78 9.33
N ALA A 23 -15.91 -7.27 9.78
CA ALA A 23 -15.77 -5.96 10.41
C ALA A 23 -14.60 -5.17 9.82
N PRO A 24 -14.75 -4.60 8.61
CA PRO A 24 -13.66 -3.95 7.87
C PRO A 24 -13.15 -2.66 8.52
N THR A 25 -13.87 -2.11 9.49
CA THR A 25 -13.48 -0.92 10.28
C THR A 25 -12.56 -1.24 11.45
N LEU A 26 -12.41 -2.52 11.82
CA LEU A 26 -11.47 -2.92 12.86
C LEU A 26 -10.02 -2.67 12.44
N PRO A 27 -9.12 -2.39 13.39
CA PRO A 27 -7.70 -2.33 13.12
C PRO A 27 -7.21 -3.61 12.43
N ARG A 28 -6.39 -3.46 11.40
CA ARG A 28 -5.83 -4.60 10.66
C ARG A 28 -4.90 -5.39 11.57
N PRO A 29 -5.12 -6.69 11.78
CA PRO A 29 -4.27 -7.50 12.64
C PRO A 29 -2.91 -7.73 11.97
N VAL A 30 -1.85 -7.63 12.76
CA VAL A 30 -0.55 -8.19 12.37
C VAL A 30 -0.59 -9.68 12.72
N ILE A 31 -0.31 -10.53 11.75
CA ILE A 31 -0.26 -11.98 11.94
C ILE A 31 1.19 -12.38 12.17
N PRO A 32 1.62 -12.58 13.42
CA PRO A 32 2.96 -13.03 13.74
C PRO A 32 3.07 -14.51 13.38
N ALA A 33 3.72 -14.83 12.30
CA ALA A 33 4.03 -16.20 11.95
C ALA A 33 5.52 -16.28 11.57
N GLU A 34 6.15 -17.39 11.95
CA GLU A 34 7.57 -17.62 11.68
C GLU A 34 7.90 -17.55 10.19
N LEU A 35 9.17 -17.26 9.88
CA LEU A 35 9.67 -17.35 8.52
C LEU A 35 9.48 -18.80 8.01
N GLY A 36 8.99 -18.96 6.79
CA GLY A 36 8.74 -20.29 6.24
C GLY A 36 7.41 -20.94 6.66
N ALA A 37 6.60 -20.28 7.51
CA ALA A 37 5.26 -20.79 7.89
C ALA A 37 4.22 -20.76 6.74
N GLY A 38 4.64 -20.47 5.50
CA GLY A 38 3.77 -20.50 4.33
C GLY A 38 2.66 -19.44 4.34
N LYS A 39 2.88 -18.26 4.95
CA LYS A 39 1.91 -17.16 4.98
C LYS A 39 1.42 -16.77 3.59
N THR A 40 2.36 -16.57 2.68
CA THR A 40 2.13 -16.26 1.27
C THR A 40 1.25 -17.34 0.61
N THR A 41 1.58 -18.61 0.81
CA THR A 41 0.81 -19.74 0.28
C THR A 41 -0.59 -19.79 0.87
N ALA A 42 -0.72 -19.57 2.18
CA ALA A 42 -2.01 -19.51 2.86
C ALA A 42 -2.90 -18.39 2.32
N ALA A 43 -2.34 -17.19 2.08
CA ALA A 43 -3.06 -16.07 1.50
C ALA A 43 -3.53 -16.36 0.07
N LYS A 44 -2.66 -16.90 -0.79
CA LYS A 44 -3.00 -17.33 -2.15
C LYS A 44 -4.11 -18.39 -2.15
N MET A 45 -3.97 -19.42 -1.31
CA MET A 45 -4.95 -20.50 -1.19
C MET A 45 -6.29 -20.00 -0.66
N TYR A 46 -6.28 -19.14 0.36
CA TYR A 46 -7.51 -18.55 0.88
C TYR A 46 -8.27 -17.81 -0.23
N CYS A 47 -7.62 -16.95 -1.00
CA CYS A 47 -8.25 -16.23 -2.11
C CYS A 47 -8.77 -17.16 -3.21
N SER A 48 -8.05 -18.24 -3.51
CA SER A 48 -8.47 -19.20 -4.55
C SER A 48 -9.67 -20.06 -4.16
N MET A 49 -9.95 -20.20 -2.85
CA MET A 49 -11.06 -21.00 -2.33
C MET A 49 -12.34 -20.20 -2.09
N LEU A 50 -12.29 -18.86 -2.17
CA LEU A 50 -13.47 -18.04 -2.01
C LEU A 50 -14.40 -18.19 -3.23
N PRO A 51 -15.71 -18.45 -3.02
CA PRO A 51 -16.66 -18.56 -4.12
C PRO A 51 -16.82 -17.21 -4.82
N TYR A 52 -16.78 -17.20 -6.15
CA TYR A 52 -16.81 -15.97 -6.95
C TYR A 52 -18.06 -15.13 -6.67
N GLU A 53 -19.23 -15.76 -6.59
CA GLU A 53 -20.52 -15.10 -6.39
C GLU A 53 -20.65 -14.38 -5.03
N ALA A 54 -19.95 -14.90 -4.03
CA ALA A 54 -19.95 -14.35 -2.66
C ALA A 54 -18.59 -13.75 -2.28
N HIS A 55 -17.75 -13.46 -3.29
CA HIS A 55 -16.40 -12.99 -3.03
C HIS A 55 -16.42 -11.58 -2.40
N PRO A 56 -15.74 -11.36 -1.27
CA PRO A 56 -15.78 -10.05 -0.57
C PRO A 56 -14.99 -8.95 -1.27
N GLY A 57 -14.26 -9.29 -2.34
CA GLY A 57 -13.23 -8.45 -2.92
C GLY A 57 -11.98 -8.40 -2.05
N VAL A 58 -10.84 -8.79 -2.61
CA VAL A 58 -9.55 -8.80 -1.91
C VAL A 58 -8.54 -7.92 -2.65
N LEU A 59 -7.83 -7.09 -1.91
CA LEU A 59 -6.63 -6.40 -2.37
C LEU A 59 -5.43 -7.04 -1.69
N ILE A 60 -4.47 -7.51 -2.48
CA ILE A 60 -3.19 -8.01 -1.99
C ILE A 60 -2.10 -7.02 -2.37
N VAL A 61 -1.28 -6.65 -1.40
CA VAL A 61 -0.18 -5.70 -1.57
C VAL A 61 1.11 -6.47 -1.34
N VAL A 62 1.96 -6.53 -2.37
CA VAL A 62 3.23 -7.25 -2.38
C VAL A 62 4.38 -6.32 -2.70
N ARG A 63 5.61 -6.76 -2.49
CA ARG A 63 6.78 -5.90 -2.64
C ARG A 63 7.12 -5.58 -4.09
N THR A 64 7.08 -6.57 -4.99
CA THR A 64 7.53 -6.41 -6.37
C THR A 64 6.45 -6.73 -7.40
N ILE A 65 6.67 -6.32 -8.65
CA ILE A 65 5.81 -6.62 -9.79
C ILE A 65 5.77 -8.13 -10.06
N GLU A 66 6.93 -8.76 -10.02
CA GLU A 66 7.09 -10.19 -10.26
C GLU A 66 6.28 -11.02 -9.25
N GLN A 67 6.31 -10.61 -7.98
CA GLN A 67 5.47 -11.20 -6.94
C GLN A 67 3.98 -11.00 -7.24
N ALA A 68 3.58 -9.80 -7.71
CA ALA A 68 2.19 -9.53 -8.03
C ALA A 68 1.68 -10.45 -9.16
N GLU A 69 2.48 -10.62 -10.21
CA GLU A 69 2.17 -11.52 -11.32
C GLU A 69 2.13 -12.98 -10.89
N GLU A 70 3.07 -13.41 -10.04
CA GLU A 70 3.10 -14.76 -9.46
C GLU A 70 1.84 -15.02 -8.62
N TYR A 71 1.46 -14.09 -7.74
CA TYR A 71 0.27 -14.22 -6.92
C TYR A 71 -1.00 -14.39 -7.77
N ALA A 72 -1.19 -13.52 -8.75
CA ALA A 72 -2.36 -13.57 -9.61
C ALA A 72 -2.41 -14.88 -10.42
N ARG A 73 -1.28 -15.32 -10.95
CA ARG A 73 -1.16 -16.59 -11.68
C ARG A 73 -1.52 -17.79 -10.81
N ASP A 74 -0.93 -17.87 -9.60
CA ASP A 74 -1.13 -19.01 -8.69
C ASP A 74 -2.57 -19.07 -8.20
N ILE A 75 -3.18 -17.93 -7.84
CA ILE A 75 -4.58 -17.86 -7.42
C ILE A 75 -5.49 -18.34 -8.54
N ASN A 76 -5.29 -17.86 -9.77
CA ASN A 76 -6.08 -18.28 -10.93
C ASN A 76 -5.93 -19.77 -11.22
N GLN A 77 -4.69 -20.29 -11.16
CA GLN A 77 -4.41 -21.69 -11.38
C GLN A 77 -5.11 -22.60 -10.33
N TRP A 78 -5.02 -22.22 -9.05
CA TRP A 78 -5.61 -23.03 -7.97
C TRP A 78 -7.14 -22.95 -7.93
N ALA A 79 -7.70 -21.81 -8.30
CA ALA A 79 -9.14 -21.63 -8.41
C ALA A 79 -9.74 -22.32 -9.66
N GLY A 80 -8.91 -22.65 -10.66
CA GLY A 80 -9.38 -23.13 -11.96
C GLY A 80 -10.06 -22.04 -12.81
N PHE A 81 -9.90 -20.77 -12.44
CA PHE A 81 -10.48 -19.59 -13.11
C PHE A 81 -9.39 -18.66 -13.62
N ILE A 82 -9.45 -18.27 -14.89
CA ILE A 82 -8.41 -17.45 -15.52
C ILE A 82 -8.46 -15.98 -15.03
N ASN A 83 -9.60 -15.51 -14.54
CA ASN A 83 -9.83 -14.09 -14.23
C ASN A 83 -10.30 -13.85 -12.79
N LEU A 84 -10.01 -14.72 -11.85
CA LEU A 84 -10.30 -14.48 -10.44
C LEU A 84 -9.39 -13.41 -9.84
N ALA A 85 -8.10 -13.48 -10.18
CA ALA A 85 -7.08 -12.54 -9.73
C ALA A 85 -6.40 -11.83 -10.89
N PHE A 86 -5.99 -10.58 -10.65
CA PHE A 86 -5.29 -9.75 -11.62
C PHE A 86 -4.15 -8.98 -10.96
N ALA A 87 -2.97 -8.99 -11.58
CA ALA A 87 -1.83 -8.19 -11.16
C ALA A 87 -1.90 -6.81 -11.84
N PHE A 88 -2.06 -5.75 -11.04
CA PHE A 88 -2.15 -4.38 -11.54
C PHE A 88 -0.89 -3.59 -11.20
N HIS A 89 -0.16 -3.16 -12.22
CA HIS A 89 1.09 -2.43 -12.06
C HIS A 89 1.39 -1.49 -13.24
N SER A 90 2.33 -0.59 -13.07
CA SER A 90 2.66 0.47 -14.04
C SER A 90 3.27 -0.03 -15.36
N GLN A 91 3.79 -1.25 -15.40
CA GLN A 91 4.43 -1.83 -16.60
C GLN A 91 3.44 -2.50 -17.56
N LEU A 92 2.17 -2.66 -17.18
CA LEU A 92 1.15 -3.20 -18.07
C LEU A 92 1.03 -2.38 -19.36
N ARG A 93 1.00 -3.05 -20.50
CA ARG A 93 0.80 -2.43 -21.82
C ARG A 93 -0.15 -3.29 -22.66
N PRO A 94 -1.35 -2.79 -23.03
CA PRO A 94 -1.92 -1.50 -22.61
C PRO A 94 -2.35 -1.51 -21.13
N GLN A 95 -2.47 -0.32 -20.54
CA GLN A 95 -3.08 -0.20 -19.21
C GLN A 95 -4.57 -0.57 -19.29
N PRO A 96 -5.11 -1.32 -18.31
CA PRO A 96 -6.52 -1.66 -18.31
C PRO A 96 -7.38 -0.39 -18.20
N PRO A 97 -8.50 -0.31 -18.95
CA PRO A 97 -9.44 0.80 -18.84
C PRO A 97 -9.93 1.00 -17.40
N SER A 98 -10.30 2.24 -17.05
CA SER A 98 -10.97 2.52 -15.79
C SER A 98 -12.22 1.67 -15.69
N GLY A 99 -12.43 1.02 -14.58
CA GLY A 99 -13.58 0.12 -14.38
C GLY A 99 -13.31 -1.36 -14.72
N CYS A 100 -12.29 -1.72 -15.48
CA CYS A 100 -11.97 -3.15 -15.67
C CYS A 100 -11.54 -3.83 -14.35
N LEU A 101 -10.87 -3.10 -13.45
CA LEU A 101 -10.36 -3.67 -12.21
C LEU A 101 -11.45 -4.11 -11.23
N LEU A 102 -12.66 -3.56 -11.35
CA LEU A 102 -13.80 -3.93 -10.50
C LEU A 102 -14.34 -5.33 -10.75
N HIS A 103 -13.99 -5.94 -11.88
CA HIS A 103 -14.42 -7.29 -12.24
C HIS A 103 -13.52 -8.41 -11.68
N PHE A 104 -12.32 -8.08 -11.25
CA PHE A 104 -11.42 -9.06 -10.65
C PHE A 104 -11.69 -9.16 -9.13
N ALA A 105 -12.04 -10.35 -8.67
CA ALA A 105 -12.35 -10.59 -7.28
C ALA A 105 -11.13 -10.35 -6.37
N THR A 106 -9.94 -10.73 -6.83
CA THR A 106 -8.67 -10.45 -6.17
C THR A 106 -7.83 -9.53 -7.04
N LEU A 107 -7.43 -8.38 -6.52
CA LEU A 107 -6.48 -7.47 -7.15
C LEU A 107 -5.15 -7.56 -6.40
N VAL A 108 -4.06 -7.70 -7.13
CA VAL A 108 -2.70 -7.73 -6.58
C VAL A 108 -1.93 -6.53 -7.08
N ILE A 109 -1.38 -5.73 -6.18
CA ILE A 109 -0.61 -4.52 -6.50
C ILE A 109 0.73 -4.51 -5.74
N CYS A 110 1.67 -3.68 -6.21
CA CYS A 110 2.93 -3.50 -5.51
C CYS A 110 2.79 -2.48 -4.36
N HIS A 111 3.67 -2.55 -3.35
CA HIS A 111 3.79 -1.58 -2.26
C HIS A 111 3.74 -0.14 -2.79
N ARG A 112 4.58 0.18 -3.78
CA ARG A 112 4.61 1.53 -4.36
C ARG A 112 3.28 2.00 -4.93
N GLY A 113 2.52 1.12 -5.58
CA GLY A 113 1.19 1.43 -6.09
C GLY A 113 0.17 1.71 -4.97
N TYR A 114 0.28 0.97 -3.88
CA TYR A 114 -0.57 1.16 -2.69
C TYR A 114 -0.21 2.43 -1.93
N GLU A 115 1.07 2.69 -1.71
CA GLU A 115 1.57 3.92 -1.08
C GLU A 115 1.08 5.16 -1.83
N LEU A 116 1.24 5.20 -3.16
CA LEU A 116 0.75 6.32 -3.98
C LEU A 116 -0.76 6.51 -3.86
N ALA A 117 -1.54 5.42 -3.73
CA ALA A 117 -2.98 5.52 -3.52
C ALA A 117 -3.33 6.05 -2.12
N LEU A 118 -2.52 5.74 -1.10
CA LEU A 118 -2.68 6.29 0.24
C LEU A 118 -2.23 7.76 0.32
N ASP A 119 -1.14 8.12 -0.38
CA ASP A 119 -0.67 9.51 -0.45
C ASP A 119 -1.72 10.43 -1.06
N ASP A 120 -2.38 9.98 -2.12
CA ASP A 120 -3.47 10.74 -2.75
C ASP A 120 -4.63 11.00 -1.76
N LEU A 121 -4.94 10.04 -0.87
CA LEU A 121 -5.96 10.24 0.17
C LEU A 121 -5.59 11.35 1.16
N ILE A 122 -4.31 11.58 1.43
CA ILE A 122 -3.84 12.64 2.34
C ILE A 122 -4.17 14.02 1.76
N VAL A 123 -4.16 14.14 0.43
CA VAL A 123 -4.49 15.39 -0.29
C VAL A 123 -5.92 15.41 -0.82
N GLU A 124 -6.78 14.52 -0.30
CA GLU A 124 -8.19 14.40 -0.66
C GLU A 124 -8.44 13.97 -2.11
N GLU A 125 -7.43 13.44 -2.81
CA GLU A 125 -7.54 12.86 -4.13
C GLU A 125 -7.83 11.36 -4.00
N THR A 126 -9.07 10.94 -4.17
CA THR A 126 -9.48 9.54 -3.91
C THR A 126 -9.42 8.63 -5.13
N GLU A 127 -9.29 9.17 -6.33
CA GLU A 127 -9.47 8.42 -7.59
C GLU A 127 -8.60 7.15 -7.68
N ARG A 128 -7.30 7.25 -7.36
CA ARG A 128 -6.39 6.11 -7.42
C ARG A 128 -6.73 5.06 -6.36
N TYR A 129 -7.05 5.50 -5.15
CA TYR A 129 -7.46 4.61 -4.07
C TYR A 129 -8.79 3.93 -4.40
N ASP A 130 -9.78 4.69 -4.84
CA ASP A 130 -11.09 4.16 -5.23
C ASP A 130 -10.95 3.15 -6.38
N ARG A 131 -10.09 3.41 -7.35
CA ARG A 131 -9.82 2.50 -8.47
C ARG A 131 -9.32 1.13 -8.01
N VAL A 132 -8.41 1.06 -7.04
CA VAL A 132 -7.88 -0.22 -6.55
C VAL A 132 -8.79 -0.89 -5.51
N MET A 133 -9.62 -0.10 -4.82
CA MET A 133 -10.56 -0.61 -3.83
C MET A 133 -11.92 -0.99 -4.41
N ALA A 134 -12.26 -0.56 -5.63
CA ALA A 134 -13.54 -0.91 -6.25
C ALA A 134 -13.63 -2.41 -6.54
N PHE A 135 -14.79 -3.02 -6.25
CA PHE A 135 -15.13 -4.40 -6.62
C PHE A 135 -16.63 -4.56 -6.77
N GLY A 136 -17.09 -4.99 -7.95
CA GLY A 136 -18.51 -5.06 -8.27
C GLY A 136 -19.22 -3.71 -8.00
N PRO A 137 -20.36 -3.71 -7.31
CA PRO A 137 -21.08 -2.50 -6.93
C PRO A 137 -20.53 -1.80 -5.67
N GLY A 138 -19.48 -2.33 -5.06
CA GLY A 138 -18.97 -1.86 -3.77
C GLY A 138 -17.46 -1.74 -3.72
N ARG A 139 -16.92 -2.07 -2.56
CA ARG A 139 -15.48 -2.01 -2.28
C ARG A 139 -14.95 -3.35 -1.79
N ARG A 140 -13.66 -3.58 -2.02
CA ARG A 140 -12.93 -4.72 -1.46
C ARG A 140 -12.93 -4.63 0.06
N ARG A 141 -13.32 -5.74 0.70
CA ARG A 141 -13.48 -5.80 2.16
C ARG A 141 -12.23 -6.33 2.87
N LEU A 142 -11.32 -6.96 2.15
CA LEU A 142 -10.08 -7.49 2.71
C LEU A 142 -8.88 -6.86 2.01
N VAL A 143 -7.94 -6.35 2.79
CA VAL A 143 -6.62 -5.90 2.32
C VAL A 143 -5.57 -6.73 3.03
N ILE A 144 -4.80 -7.48 2.25
CA ILE A 144 -3.67 -8.29 2.74
C ILE A 144 -2.39 -7.59 2.32
N VAL A 145 -1.55 -7.22 3.28
CA VAL A 145 -0.21 -6.70 3.01
C VAL A 145 0.76 -7.82 3.33
N ASP A 146 1.35 -8.40 2.29
CA ASP A 146 2.37 -9.43 2.42
C ASP A 146 3.73 -8.74 2.53
N GLU A 147 4.37 -8.90 3.64
CA GLU A 147 5.53 -8.15 4.12
C GLU A 147 5.17 -6.70 4.61
N ALA A 148 5.95 -6.22 5.57
CA ALA A 148 5.77 -4.86 6.08
C ALA A 148 6.04 -3.83 4.97
N LEU A 149 5.17 -2.82 4.87
CA LEU A 149 5.45 -1.65 4.05
C LEU A 149 6.71 -0.98 4.59
N ASP A 150 7.57 -0.53 3.69
CA ASP A 150 8.73 0.27 4.08
C ASP A 150 8.22 1.57 4.73
N GLN A 151 8.40 1.70 6.04
CA GLN A 151 7.96 2.89 6.78
C GLN A 151 8.91 4.09 6.59
N VAL A 152 10.00 3.89 5.88
CA VAL A 152 10.98 4.95 5.61
C VAL A 152 10.66 5.61 4.28
N TYR A 153 10.03 6.75 4.35
CA TYR A 153 9.81 7.60 3.18
C TYR A 153 11.09 8.40 2.90
N VAL A 154 11.82 8.04 1.86
CA VAL A 154 12.94 8.84 1.38
C VAL A 154 12.44 9.75 0.25
N ALA A 155 11.97 10.94 0.61
CA ALA A 155 11.70 11.97 -0.39
C ALA A 155 13.02 12.63 -0.79
N ARG A 156 13.43 12.47 -2.05
CA ARG A 156 14.53 13.25 -2.64
C ARG A 156 13.95 14.54 -3.20
N ILE A 157 14.08 15.63 -2.46
CA ILE A 157 13.72 16.97 -2.94
C ILE A 157 15.02 17.64 -3.39
N PRO A 158 15.24 17.88 -4.69
CA PRO A 158 16.41 18.61 -5.17
C PRO A 158 16.43 20.02 -4.54
N ARG A 159 17.60 20.52 -4.15
CA ARG A 159 17.75 21.85 -3.52
C ARG A 159 17.08 22.96 -4.34
N LYS A 160 17.19 22.92 -5.66
CA LYS A 160 16.51 23.87 -6.56
C LYS A 160 14.99 23.89 -6.42
N ASP A 161 14.37 22.74 -6.10
CA ASP A 161 12.92 22.62 -5.93
C ASP A 161 12.50 23.15 -4.55
N LEU A 162 13.32 22.97 -3.51
CA LEU A 162 13.13 23.61 -2.19
C LEU A 162 13.15 25.13 -2.33
N GLU A 163 14.12 25.68 -3.06
CA GLU A 163 14.22 27.12 -3.31
C GLU A 163 13.04 27.64 -4.13
N ARG A 164 12.52 26.84 -5.07
CA ARG A 164 11.35 27.17 -5.85
C ARG A 164 10.08 27.16 -5.00
N MET A 165 9.90 26.17 -4.13
CA MET A 165 8.75 26.07 -3.20
C MET A 165 8.68 27.28 -2.24
N ARG A 166 9.83 27.80 -1.78
CA ARG A 166 9.88 29.01 -0.94
C ARG A 166 9.38 30.28 -1.66
N ARG A 167 9.41 30.32 -2.98
CA ARG A 167 9.00 31.47 -3.79
C ARG A 167 7.56 31.42 -4.27
N VAL A 168 6.85 30.29 -4.07
CA VAL A 168 5.47 30.16 -4.49
C VAL A 168 4.57 30.88 -3.48
N PRO A 169 3.84 31.94 -3.87
CA PRO A 169 2.87 32.57 -2.99
C PRO A 169 1.71 31.62 -2.75
N LEU A 170 1.47 31.24 -1.50
CA LEU A 170 0.31 30.45 -1.12
C LEU A 170 -0.91 31.33 -0.89
N PRO A 171 -2.14 30.84 -1.15
CA PRO A 171 -3.38 31.55 -0.88
C PRO A 171 -3.49 32.00 0.59
N GLU A 172 -4.13 33.15 0.86
CA GLU A 172 -4.27 33.73 2.21
C GLU A 172 -4.82 32.75 3.25
N LYS A 173 -5.71 31.85 2.84
CA LYS A 173 -6.27 30.81 3.73
C LYS A 173 -5.23 29.83 4.30
N LEU A 174 -4.06 29.73 3.68
CA LEU A 174 -2.99 28.80 4.05
C LEU A 174 -1.80 29.50 4.74
N GLN A 175 -1.96 30.73 5.19
CA GLN A 175 -0.82 31.49 5.78
C GLN A 175 -0.24 30.85 7.04
N ARG A 176 -1.07 30.17 7.84
CA ARG A 176 -0.59 29.47 9.03
C ARG A 176 0.19 28.21 8.66
N GLU A 177 -0.37 27.42 7.77
CA GLU A 177 0.24 26.21 7.19
C GLU A 177 1.48 26.57 6.39
N GLN A 178 1.47 27.71 5.70
CA GLN A 178 2.62 28.26 4.99
C GLN A 178 3.78 28.55 5.94
N ARG A 179 3.53 29.21 7.08
CA ARG A 179 4.58 29.49 8.07
C ARG A 179 5.19 28.22 8.63
N LEU A 180 4.34 27.20 8.89
CA LEU A 180 4.81 25.90 9.35
C LEU A 180 5.64 25.19 8.28
N ALA A 181 5.15 25.17 7.04
CA ALA A 181 5.87 24.58 5.90
C ALA A 181 7.22 25.29 5.66
N ILE A 182 7.25 26.62 5.73
CA ILE A 182 8.51 27.38 5.61
C ILE A 182 9.48 27.03 6.73
N LYS A 183 9.02 26.96 7.98
CA LYS A 183 9.87 26.55 9.12
C LYS A 183 10.45 25.15 8.93
N VAL A 184 9.63 24.20 8.47
CA VAL A 184 10.09 22.83 8.16
C VAL A 184 11.12 22.86 7.03
N LEU A 185 10.87 23.59 5.96
CA LEU A 185 11.80 23.73 4.82
C LEU A 185 13.11 24.42 5.24
N ASP A 186 13.05 25.42 6.12
CA ASP A 186 14.23 26.09 6.65
C ASP A 186 15.05 25.16 7.56
N SER A 187 14.39 24.35 8.40
CA SER A 187 15.03 23.32 9.22
C SER A 187 15.73 22.26 8.35
N ILE A 188 15.07 21.79 7.31
CA ILE A 188 15.64 20.86 6.32
C ILE A 188 16.86 21.49 5.65
N ASN A 189 16.74 22.73 5.17
CA ASN A 189 17.81 23.41 4.47
C ASN A 189 19.02 23.66 5.38
N TYR A 190 18.79 24.02 6.65
CA TYR A 190 19.85 24.20 7.64
C TYR A 190 20.60 22.88 7.91
N THR A 191 19.87 21.79 8.08
CA THR A 191 20.46 20.46 8.28
C THR A 191 21.26 19.98 7.06
N LEU A 192 20.84 20.36 5.85
CA LEU A 192 21.53 19.99 4.60
C LEU A 192 22.73 20.89 4.28
N LEU A 193 22.78 22.14 4.79
CA LEU A 193 23.91 23.04 4.56
C LEU A 193 25.18 22.61 5.32
N ASP A 194 25.02 22.02 6.49
CA ASP A 194 26.15 21.54 7.32
C ASP A 194 26.55 20.10 6.98
N ALA A 195 25.87 19.49 6.03
CA ALA A 195 26.10 18.10 5.67
C ALA A 195 27.10 17.95 4.51
N PRO A 196 28.03 16.98 4.55
CA PRO A 196 28.89 16.66 3.42
C PRO A 196 28.05 16.32 2.19
N SER A 197 28.47 16.81 1.02
CA SER A 197 27.69 16.74 -0.23
C SER A 197 27.34 15.33 -0.73
N ASP A 198 27.98 14.30 -0.21
CA ASP A 198 27.89 12.91 -0.67
C ASP A 198 27.18 11.96 0.31
N THR A 199 26.56 12.47 1.38
CA THR A 199 25.90 11.65 2.37
C THR A 199 24.36 11.77 2.27
N ASN A 200 23.67 10.63 2.35
CA ASN A 200 22.21 10.61 2.53
C ASN A 200 21.89 10.99 3.98
N HIS A 201 21.18 12.10 4.16
CA HIS A 201 20.72 12.53 5.48
C HIS A 201 19.29 12.05 5.71
N VAL A 202 19.10 11.33 6.84
CA VAL A 202 17.76 10.96 7.34
C VAL A 202 17.37 12.03 8.37
N ILE A 203 16.37 12.84 8.03
CA ILE A 203 15.79 13.81 8.96
C ILE A 203 14.56 13.14 9.60
N SER A 204 14.61 12.92 10.92
CA SER A 204 13.47 12.32 11.62
C SER A 204 12.30 13.31 11.71
N ALA A 205 11.07 12.81 11.71
CA ALA A 205 9.88 13.63 11.91
C ALA A 205 9.93 14.38 13.25
N GLU A 206 10.52 13.80 14.29
CA GLU A 206 10.72 14.44 15.60
C GLU A 206 11.67 15.63 15.52
N ALA A 207 12.75 15.53 14.73
CA ALA A 207 13.67 16.67 14.52
C ALA A 207 13.00 17.80 13.74
N LEU A 208 12.08 17.49 12.82
CA LEU A 208 11.32 18.49 12.07
C LEU A 208 10.24 19.16 12.92
N LEU A 209 9.56 18.40 13.78
CA LEU A 209 8.46 18.92 14.61
C LEU A 209 8.96 19.56 15.90
N GLY A 210 10.06 19.08 16.49
CA GLY A 210 10.64 19.63 17.71
C GLY A 210 11.21 21.07 17.56
N ASN A 211 11.62 21.45 16.35
CA ASN A 211 12.09 22.80 16.05
C ASN A 211 10.97 23.77 15.60
N ALA A 212 9.71 23.31 15.58
CA ALA A 212 8.54 24.10 15.14
C ALA A 212 7.68 24.62 16.30
N SER A 213 8.05 24.32 17.58
CA SER A 213 7.39 24.79 18.81
C SER A 213 7.85 26.19 19.24
#